data_39fff0c9227c59cf4bcc84d5785233fd
#
_entry.id   39fff0c9227c59cf4bcc84d5785233fd
#
_cell.length_a   1.000
_cell.length_b   1.000
_cell.length_c   1.000
_cell.angle_alpha   90.00
_cell.angle_beta   90.00
_cell.angle_gamma   90.00
#
_symmetry.space_group_name_H-M   'P 1'
#
loop_
_entity.id
_entity.type
_entity.pdbx_description
1 polymer ?
#
loop_
_entity_poly.entity_id
_entity_poly.type
_entity_poly.pdbx_seq_one_letter_code
_entity_poly.pdbx_strand_id
1 'polypeptide(L)' 'MKYFLIAGEASGDLHAGRLIKAIRKNDDNASFAFFGGDCMEHAAGCRPLTHYKEMAFMAFSEVLR' A
#
# COMPACT_ATOMS: atom_id res chain seq x y z
N MET A 1 12.40 11.82 1.17
CA MET A 1 11.06 12.28 0.78
C MET A 1 10.00 11.30 1.26
N LYS A 2 8.84 11.80 1.65
CA LYS A 2 7.75 10.96 2.13
C LYS A 2 6.72 10.74 1.03
N TYR A 3 6.26 9.51 0.91
CA TYR A 3 5.27 9.11 -0.10
C TYR A 3 4.08 8.47 0.58
N PHE A 4 2.89 8.74 0.06
CA PHE A 4 1.66 8.10 0.53
C PHE A 4 0.97 7.45 -0.67
N LEU A 5 0.70 6.15 -0.56
CA LEU A 5 0.11 5.37 -1.65
C LEU A 5 -1.13 4.62 -1.16
N ILE A 6 -2.09 4.43 -2.06
CA ILE A 6 -3.30 3.68 -1.75
C ILE A 6 -3.54 2.66 -2.85
N ALA A 7 -3.71 1.40 -2.45
CA ALA A 7 -4.10 0.33 -3.35
C ALA A 7 -5.23 -0.45 -2.68
N GLY A 8 -6.38 -0.51 -3.34
CA GLY A 8 -7.58 -1.13 -2.79
C GLY A 8 -7.82 -2.56 -3.24
N GLU A 9 -6.94 -3.10 -4.08
CA GLU A 9 -7.09 -4.46 -4.61
C GLU A 9 -5.74 -5.07 -4.95
N ALA A 10 -5.73 -6.37 -5.22
CA ALA A 10 -4.49 -7.12 -5.43
C ALA A 10 -3.65 -6.61 -6.61
N SER A 11 -4.29 -6.24 -7.73
CA SER A 11 -3.56 -5.74 -8.89
C SER A 11 -2.91 -4.38 -8.59
N GLY A 12 -3.62 -3.50 -7.87
CA GLY A 12 -3.08 -2.22 -7.43
C GLY A 12 -1.90 -2.41 -6.49
N ASP A 13 -2.00 -3.36 -5.56
CA ASP A 13 -0.93 -3.69 -4.64
C ASP A 13 0.34 -4.12 -5.39
N LEU A 14 0.20 -4.97 -6.40
CA LEU A 14 1.32 -5.42 -7.19
C LEU A 14 2.00 -4.26 -7.92
N HIS A 15 1.22 -3.41 -8.60
CA HIS A 15 1.75 -2.27 -9.33
C HIS A 15 2.38 -1.23 -8.40
N ALA A 16 1.73 -0.93 -7.29
CA ALA A 16 2.26 0.01 -6.30
C ALA A 16 3.54 -0.53 -5.66
N GLY A 17 3.62 -1.84 -5.42
CA GLY A 17 4.82 -2.47 -4.91
C GLY A 17 6.01 -2.26 -5.87
N ARG A 18 5.77 -2.40 -7.17
CA ARG A 18 6.80 -2.14 -8.18
C ARG A 18 7.22 -0.67 -8.19
N LEU A 19 6.25 0.23 -8.03
CA LEU A 19 6.53 1.66 -7.96
C LEU A 19 7.39 1.99 -6.74
N ILE A 20 7.07 1.41 -5.58
CA ILE A 20 7.85 1.62 -4.35
C ILE A 20 9.29 1.19 -4.55
N LYS A 21 9.50 0.03 -5.17
CA LYS A 21 10.87 -0.44 -5.46
C LYS A 21 11.62 0.54 -6.35
N ALA A 22 10.96 1.06 -7.38
CA ALA A 22 11.57 2.04 -8.29
C ALA A 22 11.92 3.34 -7.56
N ILE A 23 11.04 3.83 -6.70
CA ILE A 23 11.28 5.04 -5.91
C ILE A 23 12.47 4.82 -4.97
N ARG A 24 12.52 3.70 -4.26
CA ARG A 24 13.62 3.42 -3.33
C ARG A 24 14.96 3.33 -4.04
N LYS A 25 14.95 2.87 -5.27
CA LYS A 25 16.18 2.78 -6.07
C LYS A 25 16.76 4.16 -6.37
N ASN A 26 15.91 5.16 -6.51
CA ASN A 26 16.31 6.53 -6.84
C ASN A 26 16.36 7.47 -5.64
N ASP A 27 15.77 7.09 -4.51
CA ASP A 27 15.68 7.90 -3.30
C ASP A 27 15.92 7.02 -2.08
N ASP A 28 17.17 6.95 -1.61
CA ASP A 28 17.55 6.11 -0.49
C ASP A 28 16.89 6.54 0.82
N ASN A 29 16.43 7.78 0.89
CA ASN A 29 15.79 8.32 2.09
C ASN A 29 14.26 8.32 1.98
N ALA A 30 13.71 7.65 0.98
CA ALA A 30 12.28 7.56 0.81
C ALA A 30 11.64 6.84 1.99
N SER A 31 10.54 7.41 2.49
CA SER A 31 9.70 6.74 3.47
C SER A 31 8.29 6.63 2.93
N PHE A 32 7.60 5.56 3.31
CA PHE A 32 6.30 5.23 2.75
C PHE A 32 5.27 5.01 3.84
N ALA A 33 4.10 5.63 3.65
CA ALA A 33 2.90 5.31 4.39
C ALA A 33 1.87 4.89 3.33
N PHE A 34 1.19 3.80 3.56
CA PHE A 34 0.35 3.27 2.49
C PHE A 34 -0.80 2.42 3.02
N PHE A 35 -1.86 2.37 2.23
CA PHE A 35 -2.90 1.37 2.33
C PHE A 35 -2.68 0.41 1.17
N GLY A 36 -2.49 -0.87 1.47
CA GLY A 36 -2.18 -1.83 0.42
C GLY A 36 -2.11 -3.24 0.95
N GLY A 37 -1.32 -4.06 0.30
CA GLY A 37 -1.19 -5.46 0.64
C GLY A 37 0.24 -5.92 0.78
N ASP A 38 0.42 -7.22 0.58
CA ASP A 38 1.71 -7.88 0.85
C ASP A 38 2.81 -7.41 -0.09
N CYS A 39 2.49 -7.12 -1.35
CA CYS A 39 3.49 -6.66 -2.32
C CYS A 39 4.06 -5.30 -1.93
N MET A 40 3.20 -4.38 -1.52
CA MET A 40 3.63 -3.06 -1.05
C MET A 40 4.40 -3.17 0.25
N GLU A 41 3.94 -4.02 1.17
CA GLU A 41 4.63 -4.24 2.44
C GLU A 41 6.05 -4.75 2.20
N HIS A 42 6.20 -5.73 1.33
CA HIS A 42 7.51 -6.30 1.00
C HIS A 42 8.42 -5.26 0.34
N ALA A 43 7.87 -4.50 -0.60
CA ALA A 43 8.64 -3.49 -1.32
C ALA A 43 9.07 -2.33 -0.42
N ALA A 44 8.18 -1.88 0.46
CA ALA A 44 8.44 -0.75 1.35
C ALA A 44 9.29 -1.14 2.57
N GLY A 45 9.28 -2.41 2.95
CA GLY A 45 9.99 -2.87 4.14
C GLY A 45 9.30 -2.48 5.44
N CYS A 46 8.03 -2.09 5.39
CA CYS A 46 7.24 -1.74 6.56
C CYS A 46 5.78 -2.15 6.35
N ARG A 47 5.03 -2.22 7.42
CA ARG A 47 3.62 -2.63 7.35
C ARG A 47 2.75 -1.52 6.80
N PRO A 48 1.68 -1.86 6.08
CA PRO A 48 0.71 -0.87 5.65
C PRO A 48 -0.05 -0.29 6.85
N LEU A 49 -0.56 0.92 6.71
CA LEU A 49 -1.45 1.50 7.71
C LEU A 49 -2.73 0.65 7.82
N THR A 50 -3.23 0.17 6.68
CA THR A 50 -4.35 -0.76 6.63
C THR A 50 -4.17 -1.65 5.41
N HIS A 51 -4.34 -2.97 5.58
CA HIS A 51 -4.30 -3.90 4.46
C HIS A 51 -5.57 -3.75 3.62
N TYR A 52 -5.46 -3.88 2.29
CA TYR A 52 -6.62 -3.66 1.41
C TYR A 52 -7.80 -4.58 1.70
N LYS A 53 -7.55 -5.77 2.24
CA LYS A 53 -8.61 -6.70 2.63
C LYS A 53 -9.46 -6.14 3.76
N GLU A 54 -8.83 -5.46 4.71
CA GLU A 54 -9.54 -4.81 5.81
C GLU A 54 -10.32 -3.60 5.32
N MET A 55 -9.78 -2.87 4.34
CA MET A 55 -10.48 -1.74 3.73
C MET A 55 -11.77 -2.20 3.06
N ALA A 56 -11.73 -3.31 2.33
CA ALA A 56 -12.91 -3.86 1.68
C ALA A 56 -13.97 -4.26 2.69
N PHE A 57 -13.56 -4.87 3.80
CA PHE A 57 -14.48 -5.24 4.87
C PHE A 57 -15.14 -4.02 5.51
N MET A 58 -14.35 -2.98 5.79
CA MET A 58 -14.87 -1.75 6.38
C MET A 58 -15.88 -1.06 5.45
N ALA A 59 -15.59 -0.99 4.16
CA ALA A 59 -16.49 -0.41 3.19
C ALA A 59 -17.79 -1.20 3.10
N PHE A 60 -17.70 -2.52 3.10
CA PHE A 60 -18.86 -3.40 3.07
C PHE A 60 -19.72 -3.21 4.33
N SER A 61 -19.08 -3.12 5.47
CA SER A 61 -19.76 -2.92 6.75
C SER A 61 -20.53 -1.59 6.78
N GLU A 62 -19.96 -0.53 6.22
CA GLU A 62 -20.61 0.76 6.13
C GLU A 62 -21.87 0.71 5.24
N VAL A 63 -21.79 -0.03 4.14
CA VAL A 63 -22.90 -0.16 3.20
C VAL A 63 -24.08 -0.89 3.84
N LEU A 64 -23.81 -1.84 4.72
CA LEU A 64 -24.86 -2.66 5.35
C LEU A 64 -25.55 -1.99 6.53
N ARG A 65 -25.10 -0.88 6.95
CA ARG A 65 -25.71 -0.17 8.08
C ARG A 65 -27.10 0.41 7.74
#